data_dfad98458424267a122e7fa85320f646
#
_entry.id   dfad98458424267a122e7fa85320f646
#
_cell.length_a   1.000
_cell.length_b   1.000
_cell.length_c   1.000
_cell.angle_alpha   90.00
_cell.angle_beta   90.00
_cell.angle_gamma   90.00
#
_symmetry.space_group_name_H-M   'P 1'
#
loop_
_entity.id
_entity.type
_entity.pdbx_description
1 polymer ?
#
loop_
_entity_poly.entity_id
_entity_poly.type
_entity_poly.pdbx_seq_one_letter_code
_entity_poly.pdbx_strand_id
1 'polypeptide(L)'
;FIAIPLFWLFYRFEIKGRENIPKGKKFICAANHVSHLDPFLVSIAVKKPIAYMAKKELFEDNGLIFRLNIDWLGAFAVNRQKLEVATIKTVKELYKTNWLLGIFPQGGIRRNHTIEKINKGFAVIAKAAKWDVLPISITGCEKYNWIPFGAKVTVQIGKPISYELSQDELIEQWGQQVASMSHYKYIETESENSEVQDQQEF
;
A
#
# COMPACT_ATOMS: atom_id res chain seq x y z
N PHE A 1 -16.52 -2.37 -15.37
CA PHE A 1 -17.68 -3.05 -14.75
C PHE A 1 -17.67 -4.58 -14.96
N ILE A 2 -17.12 -5.12 -16.06
CA ILE A 2 -17.08 -6.57 -16.36
C ILE A 2 -16.01 -7.29 -15.50
N ALA A 3 -14.92 -6.62 -15.16
CA ALA A 3 -13.82 -7.22 -14.40
C ALA A 3 -14.22 -7.65 -12.96
N ILE A 4 -15.13 -6.95 -12.31
CA ILE A 4 -15.56 -7.26 -10.93
C ILE A 4 -16.35 -8.57 -10.86
N PRO A 5 -17.40 -8.80 -11.68
CA PRO A 5 -18.10 -10.09 -11.70
C PRO A 5 -17.18 -11.25 -12.05
N LEU A 6 -16.27 -11.06 -13.02
CA LEU A 6 -15.30 -12.07 -13.43
C LEU A 6 -14.33 -12.41 -12.27
N PHE A 7 -13.88 -11.42 -11.54
CA PHE A 7 -13.05 -11.64 -10.35
C PHE A 7 -13.78 -12.48 -9.29
N TRP A 8 -15.06 -12.20 -9.03
CA TRP A 8 -15.88 -12.96 -8.09
C TRP A 8 -16.13 -14.41 -8.55
N LEU A 9 -16.04 -14.69 -9.83
CA LEU A 9 -16.13 -16.07 -10.34
C LEU A 9 -14.91 -16.91 -9.98
N PHE A 10 -13.71 -16.31 -9.97
CA PHE A 10 -12.46 -17.04 -9.73
C PHE A 10 -12.00 -17.01 -8.28
N TYR A 11 -12.43 -16.02 -7.50
CA TYR A 11 -11.98 -15.84 -6.13
C TYR A 11 -13.13 -15.75 -5.14
N ARG A 12 -13.00 -16.48 -4.03
CA ARG A 12 -13.83 -16.27 -2.84
C ARG A 12 -13.26 -15.09 -2.07
N PHE A 13 -13.96 -13.97 -2.07
CA PHE A 13 -13.46 -12.73 -1.51
C PHE A 13 -14.03 -12.50 -0.10
N GLU A 14 -13.15 -12.32 0.88
CA GLU A 14 -13.49 -12.02 2.27
C GLU A 14 -12.90 -10.69 2.69
N ILE A 15 -13.69 -9.84 3.33
CA ILE A 15 -13.22 -8.57 3.88
C ILE A 15 -13.51 -8.57 5.38
N LYS A 16 -12.48 -8.26 6.18
CA LYS A 16 -12.54 -8.15 7.64
C LYS A 16 -12.12 -6.77 8.10
N GLY A 17 -12.62 -6.32 9.24
CA GLY A 17 -12.19 -5.10 9.91
C GLY A 17 -12.70 -3.80 9.25
N ARG A 18 -13.80 -3.82 8.50
CA ARG A 18 -14.38 -2.59 7.91
C ARG A 18 -14.78 -1.55 8.95
N GLU A 19 -15.11 -1.98 10.14
CA GLU A 19 -15.41 -1.13 11.30
C GLU A 19 -14.24 -0.22 11.69
N ASN A 20 -13.00 -0.59 11.34
CA ASN A 20 -11.80 0.18 11.60
C ASN A 20 -11.60 1.36 10.63
N ILE A 21 -12.38 1.44 9.55
CA ILE A 21 -12.24 2.52 8.57
C ILE A 21 -12.65 3.85 9.21
N PRO A 22 -11.73 4.85 9.26
CA PRO A 22 -12.03 6.14 9.84
C PRO A 22 -13.18 6.85 9.12
N LYS A 23 -14.13 7.38 9.90
CA LYS A 23 -15.26 8.15 9.39
C LYS A 23 -14.96 9.64 9.45
N GLY A 24 -15.34 10.38 8.41
CA GLY A 24 -15.29 11.85 8.40
C GLY A 24 -13.90 12.47 8.30
N LYS A 25 -12.83 11.68 8.19
CA LYS A 25 -11.46 12.19 8.04
C LYS A 25 -10.68 11.48 6.93
N LYS A 26 -9.60 12.09 6.49
CA LYS A 26 -8.64 11.51 5.54
C LYS A 26 -7.70 10.56 6.26
N PHE A 27 -7.25 9.55 5.53
CA PHE A 27 -6.27 8.58 5.99
C PHE A 27 -5.51 7.99 4.80
N ILE A 28 -4.40 7.35 5.06
CA ILE A 28 -3.58 6.64 4.08
C ILE A 28 -3.90 5.16 4.16
N CYS A 29 -4.29 4.54 3.04
CA CYS A 29 -4.40 3.10 2.92
C CYS A 29 -3.01 2.51 2.68
N ALA A 30 -2.42 1.86 3.68
CA ALA A 30 -1.10 1.24 3.57
C ALA A 30 -1.23 -0.28 3.58
N ALA A 31 -1.01 -0.92 2.42
CA ALA A 31 -1.19 -2.36 2.24
C ALA A 31 0.11 -3.08 1.92
N ASN A 32 0.23 -4.37 2.26
CA ASN A 32 1.23 -5.23 1.66
C ASN A 32 0.92 -5.42 0.16
N HIS A 33 1.92 -5.82 -0.63
CA HIS A 33 1.79 -5.91 -2.08
C HIS A 33 2.21 -7.28 -2.57
N VAL A 34 1.24 -8.11 -2.93
CA VAL A 34 1.43 -9.51 -3.33
C VAL A 34 1.00 -9.78 -4.78
N SER A 35 0.18 -8.89 -5.36
CA SER A 35 -0.37 -9.05 -6.70
C SER A 35 -0.65 -7.70 -7.38
N HIS A 36 -0.69 -7.68 -8.70
CA HIS A 36 -1.20 -6.52 -9.47
C HIS A 36 -2.69 -6.23 -9.21
N LEU A 37 -3.41 -7.16 -8.60
CA LEU A 37 -4.83 -6.99 -8.24
C LEU A 37 -5.03 -6.16 -6.95
N ASP A 38 -3.98 -5.97 -6.15
CA ASP A 38 -4.09 -5.35 -4.82
C ASP A 38 -4.74 -3.96 -4.82
N PRO A 39 -4.43 -3.05 -5.76
CA PRO A 39 -5.08 -1.74 -5.79
C PRO A 39 -6.61 -1.84 -5.91
N PHE A 40 -7.10 -2.78 -6.72
CA PHE A 40 -8.54 -3.03 -6.86
C PHE A 40 -9.14 -3.61 -5.58
N LEU A 41 -8.44 -4.58 -4.97
CA LEU A 41 -8.89 -5.24 -3.75
C LEU A 41 -9.03 -4.26 -2.59
N VAL A 42 -8.05 -3.37 -2.41
CA VAL A 42 -8.10 -2.32 -1.40
C VAL A 42 -9.25 -1.35 -1.68
N SER A 43 -9.42 -0.91 -2.94
CA SER A 43 -10.50 0.01 -3.33
C SER A 43 -11.89 -0.59 -3.06
N ILE A 44 -12.09 -1.89 -3.37
CA ILE A 44 -13.33 -2.63 -3.08
C ILE A 44 -13.53 -2.76 -1.56
N ALA A 45 -12.46 -3.03 -0.80
CA ALA A 45 -12.56 -3.21 0.64
C ALA A 45 -12.92 -1.90 1.36
N VAL A 46 -12.30 -0.79 0.97
CA VAL A 46 -12.48 0.52 1.59
C VAL A 46 -13.74 1.24 1.08
N LYS A 47 -14.21 0.92 -0.13
CA LYS A 47 -15.37 1.56 -0.81
C LYS A 47 -15.21 3.07 -0.99
N LYS A 48 -14.00 3.53 -1.25
CA LYS A 48 -13.69 4.93 -1.55
C LYS A 48 -12.69 4.99 -2.71
N PRO A 49 -12.67 6.08 -3.49
CA PRO A 49 -11.64 6.27 -4.50
C PRO A 49 -10.28 6.44 -3.84
N ILE A 50 -9.27 5.73 -4.36
CA ILE A 50 -7.91 5.72 -3.81
C ILE A 50 -6.93 6.07 -4.93
N ALA A 51 -6.12 7.10 -4.71
CA ALA A 51 -5.01 7.47 -5.58
C ALA A 51 -3.75 6.72 -5.13
N TYR A 52 -3.22 5.89 -6.00
CA TYR A 52 -2.04 5.07 -5.68
C TYR A 52 -0.75 5.72 -6.14
N MET A 53 0.27 5.63 -5.30
CA MET A 53 1.63 6.04 -5.67
C MET A 53 2.28 4.95 -6.51
N ALA A 54 2.55 5.23 -7.78
CA ALA A 54 3.19 4.31 -8.71
C ALA A 54 4.56 4.82 -9.16
N LYS A 55 5.47 3.91 -9.53
CA LYS A 55 6.78 4.28 -10.08
C LYS A 55 6.61 5.07 -11.38
N LYS A 56 7.43 6.11 -11.58
CA LYS A 56 7.41 6.93 -12.79
C LYS A 56 7.64 6.09 -14.04
N GLU A 57 8.53 5.11 -13.97
CA GLU A 57 8.88 4.20 -15.06
C GLU A 57 7.66 3.39 -15.55
N LEU A 58 6.68 3.13 -14.67
CA LEU A 58 5.44 2.43 -15.07
C LEU A 58 4.60 3.23 -16.08
N PHE A 59 4.75 4.55 -16.10
CA PHE A 59 4.05 5.44 -17.04
C PHE A 59 4.83 5.64 -18.34
N GLU A 60 6.15 5.40 -18.33
CA GLU A 60 7.04 5.62 -19.46
C GLU A 60 7.27 4.35 -20.29
N ASP A 61 7.44 3.20 -19.64
CA ASP A 61 7.89 1.94 -20.27
C ASP A 61 6.75 1.02 -20.73
N ASN A 62 5.51 1.28 -20.34
CA ASN A 62 4.38 0.41 -20.64
C ASN A 62 3.45 1.04 -21.67
N GLY A 63 2.92 0.20 -22.57
CA GLY A 63 2.06 0.63 -23.67
C GLY A 63 0.78 1.34 -23.22
N LEU A 64 0.11 2.00 -24.17
CA LEU A 64 -1.06 2.84 -23.95
C LEU A 64 -2.17 2.17 -23.13
N ILE A 65 -2.45 0.89 -23.35
CA ILE A 65 -3.48 0.14 -22.63
C ILE A 65 -3.16 0.02 -21.14
N PHE A 66 -1.90 -0.23 -20.80
CA PHE A 66 -1.46 -0.31 -19.41
C PHE A 66 -1.54 1.05 -18.72
N ARG A 67 -1.14 2.12 -19.41
CA ARG A 67 -1.23 3.50 -18.93
C ARG A 67 -2.68 3.90 -18.64
N LEU A 68 -3.62 3.62 -19.56
CA LEU A 68 -5.04 3.88 -19.34
C LEU A 68 -5.61 3.15 -18.12
N ASN A 69 -5.17 1.92 -17.86
CA ASN A 69 -5.58 1.19 -16.65
C ASN A 69 -5.03 1.81 -15.37
N ILE A 70 -3.77 2.28 -15.38
CA ILE A 70 -3.15 2.93 -14.23
C ILE A 70 -3.81 4.29 -13.96
N ASP A 71 -4.08 5.08 -15.00
CA ASP A 71 -4.78 6.36 -14.90
C ASP A 71 -6.22 6.16 -14.36
N TRP A 72 -6.91 5.12 -14.85
CA TRP A 72 -8.27 4.78 -14.38
C TRP A 72 -8.30 4.35 -12.92
N LEU A 73 -7.22 3.74 -12.41
CA LEU A 73 -7.03 3.42 -10.99
C LEU A 73 -6.67 4.65 -10.14
N GLY A 74 -6.56 5.84 -10.75
CA GLY A 74 -6.15 7.05 -10.06
C GLY A 74 -4.69 7.03 -9.59
N ALA A 75 -3.84 6.23 -10.24
CA ALA A 75 -2.43 6.18 -9.89
C ALA A 75 -1.71 7.43 -10.41
N PHE A 76 -0.77 7.95 -9.62
CA PHE A 76 0.08 9.06 -10.02
C PHE A 76 1.56 8.71 -9.85
N ALA A 77 2.37 9.27 -10.73
CA ALA A 77 3.80 8.99 -10.78
C ALA A 77 4.54 9.60 -9.60
N VAL A 78 5.42 8.82 -8.99
CA VAL A 78 6.33 9.29 -7.94
C VAL A 78 7.75 8.76 -8.17
N ASN A 79 8.73 9.58 -7.82
CA ASN A 79 10.10 9.13 -7.68
C ASN A 79 10.27 8.48 -6.30
N ARG A 80 10.50 7.18 -6.26
CA ARG A 80 10.61 6.42 -4.99
C ARG A 80 11.99 6.53 -4.34
N GLN A 81 13.01 6.94 -5.08
CA GLN A 81 14.37 7.10 -4.56
C GLN A 81 14.51 8.40 -3.75
N LYS A 82 13.74 9.42 -4.12
CA LYS A 82 13.74 10.70 -3.42
C LYS A 82 12.32 11.22 -3.29
N LEU A 83 11.88 11.40 -2.04
CA LEU A 83 10.57 12.02 -1.79
C LEU A 83 10.63 13.48 -2.25
N GLU A 84 10.01 13.73 -3.40
CA GLU A 84 9.99 15.07 -4.00
C GLU A 84 8.95 15.95 -3.33
N VAL A 85 9.23 17.25 -3.27
CA VAL A 85 8.27 18.27 -2.82
C VAL A 85 6.96 18.19 -3.62
N ALA A 86 7.06 17.85 -4.91
CA ALA A 86 5.92 17.62 -5.80
C ALA A 86 4.99 16.52 -5.26
N THR A 87 5.52 15.42 -4.73
CA THR A 87 4.72 14.34 -4.13
C THR A 87 3.90 14.84 -2.94
N ILE A 88 4.54 15.58 -2.03
CA ILE A 88 3.83 16.17 -0.88
C ILE A 88 2.74 17.16 -1.33
N LYS A 89 3.02 17.95 -2.37
CA LYS A 89 2.03 18.88 -2.94
C LYS A 89 0.83 18.11 -3.51
N THR A 90 1.05 17.04 -4.27
CA THR A 90 -0.02 16.18 -4.80
C THR A 90 -0.86 15.58 -3.68
N VAL A 91 -0.23 15.07 -2.61
CA VAL A 91 -0.95 14.52 -1.46
C VAL A 91 -1.81 15.59 -0.77
N LYS A 92 -1.30 16.83 -0.65
CA LYS A 92 -2.09 17.95 -0.11
C LYS A 92 -3.29 18.32 -0.99
N GLU A 93 -3.17 18.22 -2.31
CA GLU A 93 -4.30 18.46 -3.21
C GLU A 93 -5.38 17.36 -3.08
N LEU A 94 -5.03 16.12 -2.77
CA LEU A 94 -6.00 15.07 -2.46
C LEU A 94 -6.91 15.43 -1.27
N TYR A 95 -6.45 16.30 -0.35
CA TYR A 95 -7.26 16.76 0.78
C TYR A 95 -8.57 17.45 0.31
N LYS A 96 -8.51 18.18 -0.82
CA LYS A 96 -9.64 18.92 -1.40
C LYS A 96 -10.63 18.03 -2.18
N THR A 97 -10.32 16.75 -2.33
CA THR A 97 -11.10 15.80 -3.12
C THR A 97 -11.74 14.74 -2.23
N ASN A 98 -12.50 13.81 -2.79
CA ASN A 98 -13.01 12.63 -2.09
C ASN A 98 -11.99 11.45 -2.10
N TRP A 99 -10.85 11.61 -2.74
CA TRP A 99 -9.84 10.56 -2.90
C TRP A 99 -9.03 10.38 -1.62
N LEU A 100 -8.68 9.13 -1.33
CA LEU A 100 -7.70 8.75 -0.32
C LEU A 100 -6.35 8.50 -0.99
N LEU A 101 -5.30 8.40 -0.19
CA LEU A 101 -3.99 7.99 -0.65
C LEU A 101 -3.78 6.50 -0.40
N GLY A 102 -3.34 5.76 -1.43
CA GLY A 102 -2.93 4.37 -1.33
C GLY A 102 -1.43 4.21 -1.49
N ILE A 103 -0.81 3.48 -0.60
CA ILE A 103 0.64 3.22 -0.61
C ILE A 103 0.87 1.72 -0.34
N PHE A 104 1.88 1.18 -1.02
CA PHE A 104 2.44 -0.14 -0.73
C PHE A 104 3.84 0.05 -0.12
N PRO A 105 3.97 0.05 1.24
CA PRO A 105 5.22 0.41 1.92
C PRO A 105 6.43 -0.45 1.55
N GLN A 106 6.22 -1.71 1.15
CA GLN A 106 7.30 -2.59 0.69
C GLN A 106 7.88 -2.23 -0.69
N GLY A 107 7.27 -1.25 -1.39
CA GLY A 107 7.79 -0.69 -2.62
C GLY A 107 7.74 -1.60 -3.86
N GLY A 108 7.19 -2.79 -3.78
CA GLY A 108 7.05 -3.73 -4.90
C GLY A 108 6.31 -4.98 -4.48
N ILE A 109 5.96 -5.82 -5.45
CA ILE A 109 5.27 -7.09 -5.21
C ILE A 109 6.20 -8.06 -4.51
N ARG A 110 5.76 -8.59 -3.34
CA ARG A 110 6.46 -9.58 -2.53
C ARG A 110 5.56 -10.81 -2.36
N ARG A 111 6.09 -12.00 -2.71
CA ARG A 111 5.35 -13.28 -2.66
C ARG A 111 6.02 -14.31 -1.73
N ASN A 112 6.97 -13.84 -0.91
CA ASN A 112 7.77 -14.67 0.00
C ASN A 112 7.14 -14.81 1.40
N HIS A 113 5.91 -14.34 1.59
CA HIS A 113 5.18 -14.38 2.86
C HIS A 113 5.94 -13.71 4.02
N THR A 114 6.64 -12.61 3.70
CA THR A 114 7.33 -11.77 4.70
C THR A 114 6.88 -10.33 4.61
N ILE A 115 6.90 -9.64 5.73
CA ILE A 115 6.78 -8.18 5.83
C ILE A 115 8.17 -7.66 6.19
N GLU A 116 8.87 -7.15 5.19
CA GLU A 116 10.26 -6.71 5.29
C GLU A 116 10.52 -5.52 4.36
N LYS A 117 11.68 -4.88 4.48
CA LYS A 117 12.12 -3.79 3.59
C LYS A 117 11.08 -2.68 3.46
N ILE A 118 10.57 -2.23 4.60
CA ILE A 118 9.54 -1.19 4.65
C ILE A 118 10.16 0.17 4.32
N ASN A 119 9.68 0.81 3.28
CA ASN A 119 10.16 2.13 2.88
C ASN A 119 9.64 3.21 3.85
N LYS A 120 10.56 3.98 4.44
CA LYS A 120 10.23 5.05 5.40
C LYS A 120 9.37 6.18 4.79
N GLY A 121 9.33 6.30 3.48
CA GLY A 121 8.62 7.39 2.77
C GLY A 121 7.13 7.51 3.11
N PHE A 122 6.43 6.39 3.39
CA PHE A 122 5.01 6.46 3.74
C PHE A 122 4.78 7.12 5.12
N ALA A 123 5.68 6.89 6.08
CA ALA A 123 5.62 7.52 7.39
C ALA A 123 5.91 9.03 7.30
N VAL A 124 6.88 9.43 6.46
CA VAL A 124 7.14 10.85 6.17
C VAL A 124 5.91 11.53 5.58
N ILE A 125 5.24 10.89 4.62
CA ILE A 125 4.02 11.41 4.00
C ILE A 125 2.89 11.52 5.03
N ALA A 126 2.69 10.51 5.87
CA ALA A 126 1.66 10.51 6.91
C ALA A 126 1.82 11.72 7.86
N LYS A 127 3.04 11.96 8.33
CA LYS A 127 3.37 13.10 9.19
C LYS A 127 3.20 14.44 8.48
N ALA A 128 3.68 14.57 7.24
CA ALA A 128 3.58 15.80 6.45
C ALA A 128 2.13 16.17 6.09
N ALA A 129 1.29 15.16 5.84
CA ALA A 129 -0.13 15.33 5.53
C ALA A 129 -1.01 15.43 6.80
N LYS A 130 -0.50 15.00 7.96
CA LYS A 130 -1.26 14.81 9.20
C LYS A 130 -2.43 13.83 9.00
N TRP A 131 -2.17 12.71 8.32
CA TRP A 131 -3.15 11.67 8.05
C TRP A 131 -2.76 10.37 8.75
N ASP A 132 -3.71 9.79 9.48
CA ASP A 132 -3.53 8.47 10.06
C ASP A 132 -3.29 7.43 8.98
N VAL A 133 -2.58 6.37 9.33
CA VAL A 133 -2.31 5.23 8.45
C VAL A 133 -3.26 4.10 8.78
N LEU A 134 -4.00 3.62 7.78
CA LEU A 134 -4.87 2.45 7.90
C LEU A 134 -4.11 1.22 7.36
N PRO A 135 -3.63 0.32 8.22
CA PRO A 135 -2.96 -0.90 7.80
C PRO A 135 -3.94 -1.84 7.13
N ILE A 136 -3.55 -2.41 6.00
CA ILE A 136 -4.37 -3.37 5.25
C ILE A 136 -3.51 -4.57 4.89
N SER A 137 -4.01 -5.76 5.17
CA SER A 137 -3.39 -7.02 4.79
C SER A 137 -4.16 -7.66 3.64
N ILE A 138 -3.45 -8.15 2.64
CA ILE A 138 -3.98 -8.87 1.48
C ILE A 138 -3.29 -10.22 1.39
N THR A 139 -4.08 -11.29 1.30
CA THR A 139 -3.58 -12.67 1.18
C THR A 139 -4.44 -13.47 0.22
N GLY A 140 -3.85 -14.51 -0.39
CA GLY A 140 -4.54 -15.47 -1.24
C GLY A 140 -4.60 -15.10 -2.73
N CYS A 141 -3.93 -14.01 -3.16
CA CYS A 141 -3.81 -13.63 -4.56
C CYS A 141 -2.34 -13.56 -5.05
N GLU A 142 -1.42 -14.18 -4.33
CA GLU A 142 0.02 -14.26 -4.66
C GLU A 142 0.26 -15.00 -5.99
N LYS A 143 -0.64 -15.94 -6.29
CA LYS A 143 -0.69 -16.66 -7.58
C LYS A 143 -2.02 -16.41 -8.23
N TYR A 144 -1.99 -16.22 -9.55
CA TYR A 144 -3.24 -16.14 -10.32
C TYR A 144 -3.96 -17.48 -10.28
N ASN A 145 -5.26 -17.45 -10.01
CA ASN A 145 -6.11 -18.62 -10.02
C ASN A 145 -7.08 -18.54 -11.20
N TRP A 146 -7.08 -19.59 -12.01
CA TRP A 146 -7.97 -19.75 -13.17
C TRP A 146 -9.08 -20.76 -12.93
N ILE A 147 -9.14 -21.35 -11.73
CA ILE A 147 -10.18 -22.31 -11.34
C ILE A 147 -11.31 -21.51 -10.66
N PRO A 148 -12.55 -21.56 -11.16
CA PRO A 148 -13.67 -20.89 -10.52
C PRO A 148 -13.78 -21.26 -9.03
N PHE A 149 -13.90 -20.25 -8.18
CA PHE A 149 -13.94 -20.37 -6.70
C PHE A 149 -12.74 -21.11 -6.07
N GLY A 150 -11.64 -21.29 -6.81
CA GLY A 150 -10.49 -22.09 -6.38
C GLY A 150 -9.59 -21.44 -5.35
N ALA A 151 -9.55 -20.10 -5.27
CA ALA A 151 -8.75 -19.38 -4.30
C ALA A 151 -9.62 -18.51 -3.39
N LYS A 152 -9.20 -18.41 -2.12
CA LYS A 152 -9.78 -17.48 -1.16
C LYS A 152 -8.85 -16.27 -1.04
N VAL A 153 -9.35 -15.09 -1.39
CA VAL A 153 -8.66 -13.82 -1.19
C VAL A 153 -9.24 -13.14 0.05
N THR A 154 -8.38 -12.81 0.98
CA THR A 154 -8.78 -12.10 2.19
C THR A 154 -8.13 -10.71 2.21
N VAL A 155 -8.95 -9.69 2.42
CA VAL A 155 -8.49 -8.33 2.73
C VAL A 155 -8.89 -8.03 4.17
N GLN A 156 -7.90 -7.80 5.02
CA GLN A 156 -8.15 -7.47 6.42
C GLN A 156 -7.66 -6.06 6.73
N ILE A 157 -8.53 -5.26 7.34
CA ILE A 157 -8.28 -3.87 7.70
C ILE A 157 -7.96 -3.80 9.18
N GLY A 158 -6.78 -3.31 9.51
CA GLY A 158 -6.30 -3.15 10.86
C GLY A 158 -6.79 -1.87 11.53
N LYS A 159 -6.35 -1.66 12.78
CA LYS A 159 -6.65 -0.43 13.51
C LYS A 159 -5.81 0.73 12.95
N PRO A 160 -6.39 1.93 12.80
CA PRO A 160 -5.64 3.09 12.36
C PRO A 160 -4.45 3.39 13.29
N ILE A 161 -3.33 3.75 12.69
CA ILE A 161 -2.10 4.16 13.37
C ILE A 161 -2.02 5.68 13.28
N SER A 162 -1.81 6.35 14.42
CA SER A 162 -1.73 7.81 14.46
C SER A 162 -0.49 8.33 13.75
N TYR A 163 -0.65 9.37 12.93
CA TYR A 163 0.47 10.11 12.34
C TYR A 163 1.34 10.86 13.37
N GLU A 164 0.88 11.01 14.60
CA GLU A 164 1.60 11.71 15.67
C GLU A 164 2.78 10.90 16.21
N LEU A 165 2.76 9.58 16.07
CA LEU A 165 3.86 8.70 16.44
C LEU A 165 5.16 9.10 15.71
N SER A 166 6.29 8.69 16.22
CA SER A 166 7.56 8.77 15.49
C SER A 166 7.49 7.98 14.18
N GLN A 167 8.41 8.24 13.26
CA GLN A 167 8.43 7.51 11.98
C GLN A 167 8.71 6.02 12.20
N ASP A 168 9.63 5.70 13.10
CA ASP A 168 10.03 4.32 13.37
C ASP A 168 8.90 3.55 14.07
N GLU A 169 8.23 4.14 15.08
CA GLU A 169 7.06 3.53 15.71
C GLU A 169 5.91 3.29 14.72
N LEU A 170 5.68 4.22 13.77
CA LEU A 170 4.64 4.09 12.76
C LEU A 170 4.95 2.94 11.80
N ILE A 171 6.23 2.81 11.39
CA ILE A 171 6.72 1.73 10.52
C ILE A 171 6.60 0.39 11.22
N GLU A 172 7.05 0.32 12.47
CA GLU A 172 7.01 -0.89 13.29
C GLU A 172 5.57 -1.35 13.51
N GLN A 173 4.68 -0.47 13.97
CA GLN A 173 3.27 -0.80 14.19
C GLN A 173 2.58 -1.25 12.91
N TRP A 174 2.88 -0.60 11.77
CA TRP A 174 2.35 -1.04 10.48
C TRP A 174 2.84 -2.45 10.14
N GLY A 175 4.14 -2.69 10.26
CA GLY A 175 4.76 -3.99 9.96
C GLY A 175 4.19 -5.11 10.82
N GLN A 176 4.11 -4.91 12.13
CA GLN A 176 3.57 -5.86 13.08
C GLN A 176 2.08 -6.15 12.83
N GLN A 177 1.24 -5.12 12.62
CA GLN A 177 -0.17 -5.32 12.37
C GLN A 177 -0.40 -6.08 11.06
N VAL A 178 0.28 -5.70 9.96
CA VAL A 178 0.11 -6.36 8.67
C VAL A 178 0.62 -7.80 8.71
N ALA A 179 1.75 -8.06 9.35
CA ALA A 179 2.29 -9.40 9.54
C ALA A 179 1.32 -10.29 10.34
N SER A 180 0.80 -9.79 11.45
CA SER A 180 -0.20 -10.50 12.28
C SER A 180 -1.47 -10.82 11.49
N MET A 181 -2.00 -9.86 10.73
CA MET A 181 -3.23 -10.04 9.94
C MET A 181 -3.04 -11.00 8.75
N SER A 182 -1.87 -11.01 8.12
CA SER A 182 -1.55 -11.90 7.00
C SER A 182 -1.04 -13.27 7.42
N HIS A 183 -0.66 -13.44 8.68
CA HIS A 183 0.13 -14.57 9.19
C HIS A 183 1.49 -14.71 8.48
N TYR A 184 2.06 -13.58 8.03
CA TYR A 184 3.40 -13.52 7.45
C TYR A 184 4.44 -13.24 8.53
N LYS A 185 5.68 -13.63 8.25
CA LYS A 185 6.79 -13.33 9.16
C LYS A 185 7.13 -11.84 9.07
N TYR A 186 7.15 -11.14 10.21
CA TYR A 186 7.72 -9.80 10.29
C TYR A 186 9.24 -9.91 10.44
N ILE A 187 9.96 -9.18 9.59
CA ILE A 187 11.41 -9.06 9.65
C ILE A 187 11.69 -7.56 9.84
N GLU A 188 12.15 -7.24 11.03
CA GLU A 188 12.55 -5.88 11.37
C GLU A 188 13.67 -5.43 10.44
N THR A 189 13.51 -4.27 9.82
CA THR A 189 14.55 -3.68 8.97
C THR A 189 15.51 -2.97 9.90
N GLU A 190 16.69 -3.55 10.12
CA GLU A 190 17.79 -2.83 10.77
C GLU A 190 18.00 -1.51 10.04
N SER A 191 18.05 -0.42 10.79
CA SER A 191 18.31 0.91 10.21
C SER A 191 19.67 0.87 9.52
N GLU A 192 19.73 1.13 8.22
CA GLU A 192 20.96 1.29 7.42
C GLU A 192 21.84 2.48 7.91
N ASN A 193 22.12 2.56 9.21
CA ASN A 193 22.96 3.60 9.81
C ASN A 193 24.33 3.08 10.25
N SER A 194 24.71 1.84 9.93
CA SER A 194 26.00 1.28 10.35
C SER A 194 27.10 1.19 9.28
N GLU A 195 26.85 1.60 8.04
CA GLU A 195 27.85 1.46 6.96
C GLU A 195 28.54 2.76 6.50
N VAL A 196 28.37 3.89 7.20
CA VAL A 196 29.05 5.16 6.80
C VAL A 196 30.23 5.51 7.71
N GLN A 197 30.55 4.72 8.74
CA GLN A 197 31.63 5.06 9.68
C GLN A 197 32.97 4.36 9.42
N ASP A 198 33.08 3.39 8.50
CA ASP A 198 34.32 2.61 8.28
C ASP A 198 35.14 3.02 7.03
N GLN A 199 34.86 4.14 6.38
CA GLN A 199 35.66 4.60 5.23
C GLN A 199 36.35 5.95 5.43
N GLN A 200 36.61 6.39 6.65
CA GLN A 200 37.42 7.58 6.91
C GLN A 200 38.66 7.34 7.81
N GLU A 201 39.21 6.15 7.82
CA GLU A 201 40.55 5.91 8.37
C GLU A 201 41.38 5.06 7.38
N PHE A 202 41.93 5.70 6.35
CA PHE A 202 43.27 5.38 5.77
C PHE A 202 43.77 6.56 4.98
#